data_2ef5a8c65ca051c6ab636f6775e93de6
#
_entry.id   2ef5a8c65ca051c6ab636f6775e93de6
#
_cell.length_a   1.000
_cell.length_b   1.000
_cell.length_c   1.000
_cell.angle_alpha   90.00
_cell.angle_beta   90.00
_cell.angle_gamma   90.00
#
_symmetry.space_group_name_H-M   'P 1'
#
loop_
_entity.id
_entity.type
_entity.pdbx_description
1 polymer ?
#
loop_
_entity_poly.entity_id
_entity_poly.type
_entity_poly.pdbx_seq_one_letter_code
_entity_poly.pdbx_strand_id
1 'polypeptide(L)'
;VALGYKYRLSIVVFFLSFTYIELMDKTTYLNHYYFISLVSFLLVFLPAHRNFSLDVSRGVVTSTSKIQVIYINVIKLQLGIVYFFAGIAKINYVWIFNAQPLKLWLSSKVHLPIIGWVLRYKVTAYIFSWFGMLFDTTIPFFLAFKRTMPYAYIVVVIFHLTTGVLFPIGVFQLVMILGTTIFFPASFHEKVINRLSNLFRYSRRISVLGNAPKTHMIFFVAFFCVQVLIPLRYLMMPGNVFWSEQGYRFSWRVMLMEKAGDITFFIQDGDRKHMVANYEYLTPQQEKMMSTQPDMILQFVRFLEKEFKAKGFEDPKITARS
;
A
#
# COMPACT_ATOMS: atom_id res chain seq x y z
N VAL A 1 -5.10 -18.01 -8.65
CA VAL A 1 -5.51 -16.77 -9.32
C VAL A 1 -4.73 -16.58 -10.61
N ALA A 2 -3.40 -16.55 -10.57
CA ALA A 2 -2.56 -16.21 -11.72
C ALA A 2 -2.81 -17.06 -12.98
N LEU A 3 -3.02 -18.38 -12.82
CA LEU A 3 -3.31 -19.28 -13.92
C LEU A 3 -4.80 -19.27 -14.35
N GLY A 4 -5.66 -18.51 -13.69
CA GLY A 4 -7.10 -18.47 -13.98
C GLY A 4 -7.81 -19.80 -13.84
N TYR A 5 -7.41 -20.63 -12.86
CA TYR A 5 -8.11 -21.88 -12.52
C TYR A 5 -9.18 -21.62 -11.46
N LYS A 6 -10.44 -21.99 -11.72
CA LYS A 6 -11.61 -21.65 -10.88
C LYS A 6 -11.53 -20.20 -10.38
N TYR A 7 -11.24 -19.29 -11.32
CA TYR A 7 -10.79 -17.93 -11.01
C TYR A 7 -11.67 -17.21 -10.00
N ARG A 8 -13.01 -17.26 -10.16
CA ARG A 8 -13.94 -16.57 -9.25
C ARG A 8 -13.78 -17.02 -7.79
N LEU A 9 -13.68 -18.31 -7.56
CA LEU A 9 -13.43 -18.84 -6.23
C LEU A 9 -12.03 -18.45 -5.73
N SER A 10 -11.02 -18.66 -6.58
CA SER A 10 -9.62 -18.40 -6.23
C SER A 10 -9.37 -16.94 -5.86
N ILE A 11 -9.97 -15.96 -6.57
CA ILE A 11 -9.78 -14.55 -6.27
C ILE A 11 -10.51 -14.13 -4.98
N VAL A 12 -11.69 -14.68 -4.71
CA VAL A 12 -12.41 -14.43 -3.46
C VAL A 12 -11.64 -14.97 -2.28
N VAL A 13 -11.17 -16.22 -2.36
CA VAL A 13 -10.37 -16.86 -1.29
C VAL A 13 -9.07 -16.06 -1.09
N PHE A 14 -8.39 -15.68 -2.17
CA PHE A 14 -7.17 -14.85 -2.07
C PHE A 14 -7.45 -13.51 -1.38
N PHE A 15 -8.47 -12.78 -1.81
CA PHE A 15 -8.85 -11.51 -1.21
C PHE A 15 -9.13 -11.66 0.30
N LEU A 16 -9.97 -12.62 0.67
CA LEU A 16 -10.35 -12.81 2.07
C LEU A 16 -9.17 -13.25 2.95
N SER A 17 -8.38 -14.22 2.49
CA SER A 17 -7.23 -14.71 3.27
C SER A 17 -6.12 -13.66 3.38
N PHE A 18 -5.79 -12.99 2.28
CA PHE A 18 -4.75 -11.95 2.27
C PHE A 18 -5.13 -10.77 3.15
N THR A 19 -6.38 -10.26 3.01
CA THR A 19 -6.88 -9.15 3.84
C THR A 19 -6.99 -9.55 5.31
N TYR A 20 -7.40 -10.79 5.60
CA TYR A 20 -7.43 -11.29 6.97
C TYR A 20 -6.04 -11.28 7.61
N ILE A 21 -5.02 -11.82 6.91
CA ILE A 21 -3.64 -11.84 7.41
C ILE A 21 -3.11 -10.40 7.61
N GLU A 22 -3.38 -9.49 6.68
CA GLU A 22 -2.99 -8.07 6.78
C GLU A 22 -3.59 -7.39 8.03
N LEU A 23 -4.83 -7.71 8.37
CA LEU A 23 -5.55 -7.08 9.46
C LEU A 23 -5.32 -7.75 10.84
N MET A 24 -4.63 -8.89 10.89
CA MET A 24 -4.36 -9.60 12.16
C MET A 24 -3.47 -8.80 13.12
N ASP A 25 -2.48 -8.08 12.58
CA ASP A 25 -1.52 -7.34 13.37
C ASP A 25 -1.26 -5.94 12.77
N LYS A 26 -1.60 -4.90 13.52
CA LYS A 26 -1.39 -3.50 13.14
C LYS A 26 0.07 -3.16 12.86
N THR A 27 1.02 -3.86 13.50
CA THR A 27 2.45 -3.59 13.38
C THR A 27 3.03 -4.01 12.04
N THR A 28 2.33 -4.90 11.33
CA THR A 28 2.72 -5.38 10.01
C THR A 28 2.02 -4.65 8.86
N TYR A 29 1.18 -3.64 9.17
CA TYR A 29 0.48 -2.87 8.15
C TYR A 29 1.44 -2.18 7.18
N LEU A 30 1.22 -2.41 5.87
CA LEU A 30 1.95 -1.75 4.79
C LEU A 30 0.96 -1.22 3.73
N ASN A 31 1.18 0.00 3.23
CA ASN A 31 0.31 0.59 2.21
C ASN A 31 0.19 -0.27 0.93
N HIS A 32 1.23 -1.01 0.56
CA HIS A 32 1.17 -1.89 -0.61
C HIS A 32 0.39 -3.20 -0.35
N TYR A 33 0.29 -3.67 0.87
CA TYR A 33 -0.62 -4.78 1.23
C TYR A 33 -2.07 -4.30 1.14
N TYR A 34 -2.37 -3.12 1.67
CA TYR A 34 -3.67 -2.50 1.49
C TYR A 34 -4.02 -2.31 0.01
N PHE A 35 -3.06 -1.88 -0.83
CA PHE A 35 -3.26 -1.77 -2.27
C PHE A 35 -3.58 -3.14 -2.91
N ILE A 36 -2.87 -4.21 -2.56
CA ILE A 36 -3.11 -5.56 -3.06
C ILE A 36 -4.51 -6.04 -2.62
N SER A 37 -4.93 -5.79 -1.38
CA SER A 37 -6.27 -6.10 -0.89
C SER A 37 -7.35 -5.40 -1.72
N LEU A 38 -7.21 -4.09 -1.98
CA LEU A 38 -8.16 -3.33 -2.79
C LEU A 38 -8.21 -3.79 -4.26
N VAL A 39 -7.05 -4.04 -4.87
CA VAL A 39 -7.00 -4.55 -6.25
C VAL A 39 -7.60 -5.94 -6.34
N SER A 40 -7.30 -6.84 -5.38
CA SER A 40 -7.90 -8.18 -5.36
C SER A 40 -9.41 -8.13 -5.17
N PHE A 41 -9.90 -7.23 -4.34
CA PHE A 41 -11.34 -6.98 -4.19
C PHE A 41 -11.98 -6.52 -5.50
N LEU A 42 -11.39 -5.54 -6.19
CA LEU A 42 -11.88 -5.10 -7.49
C LEU A 42 -11.86 -6.25 -8.52
N LEU A 43 -10.81 -7.06 -8.53
CA LEU A 43 -10.68 -8.20 -9.45
C LEU A 43 -11.77 -9.27 -9.26
N VAL A 44 -12.44 -9.34 -8.11
CA VAL A 44 -13.63 -10.21 -7.93
C VAL A 44 -14.73 -9.86 -8.92
N PHE A 45 -14.90 -8.57 -9.24
CA PHE A 45 -15.96 -8.06 -10.14
C PHE A 45 -15.51 -7.97 -11.59
N LEU A 46 -14.20 -7.97 -11.86
CA LEU A 46 -13.64 -7.83 -13.20
C LEU A 46 -13.56 -9.18 -13.94
N PRO A 47 -13.75 -9.19 -15.28
CA PRO A 47 -13.67 -10.40 -16.09
C PRO A 47 -12.21 -10.79 -16.45
N ALA A 48 -11.29 -10.75 -15.50
CA ALA A 48 -9.85 -10.91 -15.74
C ALA A 48 -9.44 -12.33 -16.24
N HIS A 49 -10.31 -13.33 -16.01
CA HIS A 49 -10.08 -14.73 -16.44
C HIS A 49 -10.61 -15.07 -17.84
N ARG A 50 -11.14 -14.07 -18.55
CA ARG A 50 -11.75 -14.30 -19.89
C ARG A 50 -10.75 -14.46 -21.01
N ASN A 51 -9.44 -14.45 -20.72
CA ASN A 51 -8.39 -14.71 -21.68
C ASN A 51 -7.15 -15.29 -20.97
N PHE A 52 -6.36 -16.11 -21.65
CA PHE A 52 -5.15 -16.73 -21.12
C PHE A 52 -5.32 -17.42 -19.75
N SER A 53 -6.44 -18.13 -19.55
CA SER A 53 -6.72 -18.81 -18.29
C SER A 53 -7.00 -20.31 -18.51
N LEU A 54 -6.76 -21.09 -17.46
CA LEU A 54 -7.12 -22.50 -17.45
C LEU A 54 -8.65 -22.71 -17.53
N ASP A 55 -9.45 -21.77 -17.05
CA ASP A 55 -10.90 -21.85 -17.18
C ASP A 55 -11.35 -21.72 -18.65
N VAL A 56 -10.63 -20.91 -19.45
CA VAL A 56 -10.85 -20.85 -20.90
C VAL A 56 -10.34 -22.09 -21.59
N SER A 57 -9.15 -22.59 -21.28
CA SER A 57 -8.58 -23.78 -21.93
C SER A 57 -9.41 -25.04 -21.65
N ARG A 58 -10.08 -25.13 -20.51
CA ARG A 58 -11.00 -26.21 -20.12
C ARG A 58 -12.42 -26.04 -20.66
N GLY A 59 -12.71 -24.96 -21.40
CA GLY A 59 -14.03 -24.69 -21.93
C GLY A 59 -15.09 -24.26 -20.91
N VAL A 60 -14.69 -23.99 -19.64
CA VAL A 60 -15.61 -23.55 -18.56
C VAL A 60 -16.09 -22.13 -18.82
N VAL A 61 -15.22 -21.30 -19.42
CA VAL A 61 -15.50 -19.91 -19.72
C VAL A 61 -15.12 -19.60 -21.19
N THR A 62 -15.99 -18.87 -21.87
CA THR A 62 -15.71 -18.44 -23.26
C THR A 62 -14.66 -17.33 -23.28
N SER A 63 -13.64 -17.49 -24.13
CA SER A 63 -12.62 -16.45 -24.34
C SER A 63 -13.26 -15.19 -24.90
N THR A 64 -12.79 -14.03 -24.45
CA THR A 64 -13.31 -12.73 -24.83
C THR A 64 -12.18 -11.84 -25.30
N SER A 65 -12.29 -11.29 -26.51
CA SER A 65 -11.29 -10.39 -27.10
C SER A 65 -11.49 -8.93 -26.71
N LYS A 66 -12.69 -8.54 -26.32
CA LYS A 66 -13.05 -7.17 -25.97
C LYS A 66 -13.78 -7.15 -24.65
N ILE A 67 -13.34 -6.29 -23.75
CA ILE A 67 -14.00 -5.96 -22.48
C ILE A 67 -14.36 -4.49 -22.47
N GLN A 68 -15.29 -4.11 -21.61
CA GLN A 68 -15.64 -2.71 -21.47
C GLN A 68 -14.52 -1.90 -20.83
N VAL A 69 -14.33 -0.70 -21.31
CA VAL A 69 -13.29 0.24 -20.87
C VAL A 69 -13.39 0.55 -19.36
N ILE A 70 -14.60 0.51 -18.80
CA ILE A 70 -14.82 0.74 -17.37
C ILE A 70 -13.99 -0.20 -16.49
N TYR A 71 -13.84 -1.48 -16.84
CA TYR A 71 -13.07 -2.44 -16.07
C TYR A 71 -11.56 -2.13 -16.04
N ILE A 72 -11.04 -1.56 -17.12
CA ILE A 72 -9.65 -1.09 -17.18
C ILE A 72 -9.51 0.23 -16.38
N ASN A 73 -10.47 1.15 -16.56
CA ASN A 73 -10.43 2.46 -15.90
C ASN A 73 -10.54 2.35 -14.38
N VAL A 74 -11.25 1.36 -13.86
CA VAL A 74 -11.33 1.07 -12.42
C VAL A 74 -9.94 0.81 -11.82
N ILE A 75 -9.12 0.00 -12.47
CA ILE A 75 -7.74 -0.27 -11.99
C ILE A 75 -6.84 0.96 -12.19
N LYS A 76 -6.96 1.68 -13.32
CA LYS A 76 -6.22 2.92 -13.55
C LYS A 76 -6.54 3.97 -12.50
N LEU A 77 -7.81 4.13 -12.16
CA LEU A 77 -8.26 5.09 -11.15
C LEU A 77 -7.73 4.72 -9.76
N GLN A 78 -7.76 3.42 -9.40
CA GLN A 78 -7.20 2.96 -8.13
C GLN A 78 -5.70 3.28 -8.02
N LEU A 79 -4.92 3.00 -9.06
CA LEU A 79 -3.50 3.39 -9.11
C LEU A 79 -3.31 4.90 -9.04
N GLY A 80 -4.14 5.66 -9.75
CA GLY A 80 -4.12 7.12 -9.72
C GLY A 80 -4.36 7.69 -8.32
N ILE A 81 -5.32 7.12 -7.59
CA ILE A 81 -5.62 7.50 -6.19
C ILE A 81 -4.41 7.25 -5.28
N VAL A 82 -3.74 6.09 -5.42
CA VAL A 82 -2.54 5.78 -4.62
C VAL A 82 -1.46 6.84 -4.81
N TYR A 83 -1.09 7.11 -6.05
CA TYR A 83 -0.07 8.13 -6.35
C TYR A 83 -0.50 9.52 -5.88
N PHE A 84 -1.70 9.95 -6.25
CA PHE A 84 -2.18 11.29 -5.95
C PHE A 84 -2.21 11.57 -4.44
N PHE A 85 -2.80 10.67 -3.64
CA PHE A 85 -2.83 10.86 -2.19
C PHE A 85 -1.46 10.68 -1.53
N ALA A 86 -0.57 9.83 -2.07
CA ALA A 86 0.81 9.76 -1.62
C ALA A 86 1.56 11.10 -1.86
N GLY A 87 1.26 11.77 -2.97
CA GLY A 87 1.77 13.10 -3.28
C GLY A 87 1.20 14.19 -2.35
N ILE A 88 -0.13 14.25 -2.21
CA ILE A 88 -0.81 15.19 -1.31
C ILE A 88 -0.31 15.06 0.13
N ALA A 89 -0.10 13.84 0.61
CA ALA A 89 0.42 13.60 1.95
C ALA A 89 1.84 14.17 2.18
N LYS A 90 2.62 14.37 1.10
CA LYS A 90 3.93 15.00 1.13
C LYS A 90 3.87 16.54 1.14
N ILE A 91 2.70 17.14 0.90
CA ILE A 91 2.52 18.59 0.98
C ILE A 91 2.38 19.00 2.46
N ASN A 92 3.50 19.02 3.15
CA ASN A 92 3.58 19.45 4.54
C ASN A 92 4.93 20.15 4.82
N TYR A 93 4.98 20.94 5.88
CA TYR A 93 6.14 21.76 6.23
C TYR A 93 7.42 20.91 6.43
N VAL A 94 7.30 19.80 7.13
CA VAL A 94 8.44 18.93 7.49
C VAL A 94 9.07 18.30 6.25
N TRP A 95 8.23 17.86 5.29
CA TRP A 95 8.69 17.30 4.04
C TRP A 95 9.29 18.35 3.10
N ILE A 96 8.58 19.47 2.88
CA ILE A 96 8.97 20.46 1.87
C ILE A 96 10.17 21.32 2.34
N PHE A 97 10.11 21.85 3.56
CA PHE A 97 11.09 22.82 4.04
C PHE A 97 12.21 22.20 4.86
N ASN A 98 11.98 21.05 5.47
CA ASN A 98 13.01 20.37 6.25
C ASN A 98 13.61 19.16 5.54
N ALA A 99 12.98 18.68 4.45
CA ALA A 99 13.33 17.45 3.73
C ALA A 99 13.48 16.24 4.68
N GLN A 100 12.63 16.16 5.73
CA GLN A 100 12.60 15.05 6.67
C GLN A 100 11.48 14.06 6.30
N PRO A 101 11.70 12.77 6.48
CA PRO A 101 12.89 12.13 7.08
C PRO A 101 14.03 11.82 6.08
N LEU A 102 13.94 12.28 4.83
CA LEU A 102 14.94 11.94 3.77
C LEU A 102 16.36 12.34 4.14
N LYS A 103 16.57 13.48 4.83
CA LYS A 103 17.91 13.85 5.32
C LYS A 103 18.53 12.77 6.20
N LEU A 104 17.73 12.17 7.08
CA LEU A 104 18.18 11.11 7.97
C LEU A 104 18.48 9.83 7.17
N TRP A 105 17.52 9.42 6.33
CA TRP A 105 17.64 8.15 5.61
C TRP A 105 18.71 8.16 4.54
N LEU A 106 18.86 9.23 3.77
CA LEU A 106 19.88 9.30 2.72
C LEU A 106 21.30 9.39 3.31
N SER A 107 21.47 10.08 4.44
CA SER A 107 22.77 10.14 5.12
C SER A 107 23.25 8.77 5.63
N SER A 108 22.34 7.86 5.96
CA SER A 108 22.71 6.49 6.34
C SER A 108 23.15 5.62 5.16
N LYS A 109 22.94 6.08 3.91
CA LYS A 109 23.23 5.35 2.66
C LYS A 109 24.48 5.84 1.92
N VAL A 110 25.32 6.67 2.54
CA VAL A 110 26.54 7.22 1.92
C VAL A 110 27.59 6.15 1.53
N HIS A 111 27.46 4.95 2.07
CA HIS A 111 28.30 3.80 1.73
C HIS A 111 27.93 3.11 0.41
N LEU A 112 26.80 3.48 -0.21
CA LEU A 112 26.38 2.88 -1.48
C LEU A 112 27.39 3.20 -2.59
N PRO A 113 27.82 2.21 -3.39
CA PRO A 113 28.71 2.43 -4.51
C PRO A 113 28.03 3.36 -5.53
N ILE A 114 28.83 4.14 -6.26
CA ILE A 114 28.43 5.05 -7.34
C ILE A 114 27.65 6.29 -6.84
N ILE A 115 26.57 6.11 -6.06
CA ILE A 115 25.66 7.22 -5.68
C ILE A 115 25.88 7.75 -4.26
N GLY A 116 26.57 7.00 -3.40
CA GLY A 116 26.72 7.36 -1.98
C GLY A 116 27.35 8.72 -1.74
N TRP A 117 28.28 9.16 -2.59
CA TRP A 117 28.92 10.47 -2.48
C TRP A 117 27.93 11.64 -2.67
N VAL A 118 26.88 11.46 -3.51
CA VAL A 118 25.82 12.48 -3.69
C VAL A 118 24.89 12.53 -2.48
N LEU A 119 24.63 11.38 -1.84
CA LEU A 119 23.68 11.28 -0.73
C LEU A 119 24.13 11.96 0.55
N ARG A 120 25.43 12.31 0.67
CA ARG A 120 25.96 13.09 1.80
C ARG A 120 25.51 14.57 1.82
N TYR A 121 25.12 15.10 0.68
CA TYR A 121 24.77 16.52 0.57
C TYR A 121 23.31 16.77 0.99
N LYS A 122 23.11 17.77 1.85
CA LYS A 122 21.75 18.16 2.30
C LYS A 122 20.83 18.53 1.13
N VAL A 123 21.39 19.16 0.07
CA VAL A 123 20.64 19.53 -1.13
C VAL A 123 20.02 18.32 -1.83
N THR A 124 20.69 17.17 -1.80
CA THR A 124 20.16 15.93 -2.38
C THR A 124 18.85 15.52 -1.70
N ALA A 125 18.75 15.63 -0.37
CA ALA A 125 17.51 15.32 0.34
C ALA A 125 16.37 16.26 -0.06
N TYR A 126 16.63 17.53 -0.30
CA TYR A 126 15.61 18.47 -0.81
C TYR A 126 15.18 18.12 -2.24
N ILE A 127 16.10 17.78 -3.12
CA ILE A 127 15.79 17.36 -4.49
C ILE A 127 14.89 16.12 -4.46
N PHE A 128 15.24 15.11 -3.67
CA PHE A 128 14.42 13.89 -3.51
C PHE A 128 13.05 14.20 -2.90
N SER A 129 12.99 15.10 -1.92
CA SER A 129 11.76 15.51 -1.26
C SER A 129 10.79 16.16 -2.26
N TRP A 130 11.24 17.17 -2.97
CA TRP A 130 10.40 17.90 -3.92
C TRP A 130 10.06 17.08 -5.16
N PHE A 131 11.05 16.35 -5.70
CA PHE A 131 10.80 15.46 -6.81
C PHE A 131 9.78 14.37 -6.45
N GLY A 132 9.92 13.72 -5.29
CA GLY A 132 8.98 12.68 -4.84
C GLY A 132 7.57 13.22 -4.64
N MET A 133 7.41 14.41 -4.10
CA MET A 133 6.11 15.08 -3.97
C MET A 133 5.51 15.40 -5.34
N LEU A 134 6.27 16.04 -6.23
CA LEU A 134 5.80 16.39 -7.58
C LEU A 134 5.49 15.17 -8.40
N PHE A 135 6.37 14.16 -8.36
CA PHE A 135 6.18 12.89 -9.04
C PHE A 135 4.84 12.26 -8.63
N ASP A 136 4.65 11.97 -7.35
CA ASP A 136 3.45 11.28 -6.88
C ASP A 136 2.17 12.08 -7.19
N THR A 137 2.22 13.41 -7.05
CA THR A 137 1.05 14.26 -7.32
C THR A 137 0.68 14.32 -8.79
N THR A 138 1.67 14.30 -9.70
CA THR A 138 1.43 14.60 -11.12
C THR A 138 1.45 13.38 -12.04
N ILE A 139 2.16 12.33 -11.65
CA ILE A 139 2.37 11.15 -12.52
C ILE A 139 1.07 10.47 -12.99
N PRO A 140 -0.02 10.38 -12.19
CA PRO A 140 -1.26 9.77 -12.67
C PRO A 140 -1.84 10.51 -13.87
N PHE A 141 -1.70 11.83 -13.91
CA PHE A 141 -2.19 12.64 -15.02
C PHE A 141 -1.36 12.41 -16.28
N PHE A 142 -0.02 12.39 -16.17
CA PHE A 142 0.85 12.11 -17.30
C PHE A 142 0.67 10.68 -17.86
N LEU A 143 0.39 9.71 -16.99
CA LEU A 143 0.06 8.35 -17.40
C LEU A 143 -1.29 8.25 -18.12
N ALA A 144 -2.26 9.12 -17.78
CA ALA A 144 -3.59 9.12 -18.40
C ALA A 144 -3.58 9.61 -19.85
N PHE A 145 -2.63 10.47 -20.26
CA PHE A 145 -2.55 11.00 -21.62
C PHE A 145 -1.67 10.14 -22.50
N LYS A 146 -2.21 9.71 -23.66
CA LYS A 146 -1.52 8.82 -24.61
C LYS A 146 -0.14 9.33 -25.06
N ARG A 147 0.03 10.66 -25.19
CA ARG A 147 1.29 11.27 -25.69
C ARG A 147 2.39 11.26 -24.63
N THR A 148 2.04 11.46 -23.36
CA THR A 148 2.99 11.57 -22.24
C THR A 148 3.24 10.23 -21.57
N MET A 149 2.31 9.27 -21.69
CA MET A 149 2.33 7.99 -21.00
C MET A 149 3.65 7.21 -21.17
N PRO A 150 4.27 7.07 -22.36
CA PRO A 150 5.52 6.31 -22.48
C PRO A 150 6.68 6.93 -21.67
N TYR A 151 6.78 8.25 -21.70
CA TYR A 151 7.79 8.99 -20.94
C TYR A 151 7.50 8.93 -19.43
N ALA A 152 6.24 9.10 -19.05
CA ALA A 152 5.78 8.95 -17.68
C ALA A 152 6.11 7.56 -17.12
N TYR A 153 5.91 6.51 -17.90
CA TYR A 153 6.24 5.15 -17.48
C TYR A 153 7.76 4.95 -17.27
N ILE A 154 8.61 5.54 -18.11
CA ILE A 154 10.07 5.51 -17.89
C ILE A 154 10.41 6.17 -16.55
N VAL A 155 9.81 7.32 -16.25
CA VAL A 155 10.00 8.01 -14.95
C VAL A 155 9.50 7.15 -13.79
N VAL A 156 8.36 6.46 -13.93
CA VAL A 156 7.86 5.49 -12.96
C VAL A 156 8.89 4.40 -12.68
N VAL A 157 9.45 3.80 -13.72
CA VAL A 157 10.45 2.73 -13.58
C VAL A 157 11.69 3.25 -12.86
N ILE A 158 12.24 4.38 -13.29
CA ILE A 158 13.42 5.00 -12.67
C ILE A 158 13.15 5.32 -11.20
N PHE A 159 12.01 5.95 -10.89
CA PHE A 159 11.64 6.32 -9.53
C PHE A 159 11.54 5.10 -8.62
N HIS A 160 10.81 4.07 -9.03
CA HIS A 160 10.62 2.88 -8.21
C HIS A 160 11.89 2.03 -8.08
N LEU A 161 12.71 1.94 -9.12
CA LEU A 161 14.02 1.28 -9.00
C LEU A 161 14.95 2.03 -8.05
N THR A 162 15.00 3.36 -8.16
CA THR A 162 15.81 4.21 -7.25
C THR A 162 15.35 4.06 -5.81
N THR A 163 14.04 4.13 -5.56
CA THR A 163 13.50 3.95 -4.21
C THR A 163 13.74 2.54 -3.67
N GLY A 164 13.73 1.51 -4.54
CA GLY A 164 14.04 0.13 -4.18
C GLY A 164 15.50 -0.09 -3.77
N VAL A 165 16.43 0.63 -4.39
CA VAL A 165 17.86 0.60 -4.01
C VAL A 165 18.10 1.35 -2.68
N LEU A 166 17.42 2.47 -2.50
CA LEU A 166 17.63 3.34 -1.33
C LEU A 166 16.89 2.85 -0.08
N PHE A 167 15.73 2.24 -0.23
CA PHE A 167 14.83 1.91 0.87
C PHE A 167 14.35 0.45 0.82
N PRO A 168 14.35 -0.28 1.95
CA PRO A 168 13.89 -1.65 2.02
C PRO A 168 12.35 -1.74 2.06
N ILE A 169 11.67 -1.37 0.96
CA ILE A 169 10.20 -1.35 0.86
C ILE A 169 9.62 -2.63 0.22
N GLY A 170 10.38 -3.71 0.20
CA GLY A 170 9.92 -5.04 -0.22
C GLY A 170 9.47 -5.11 -1.67
N VAL A 171 8.30 -5.70 -1.92
CA VAL A 171 7.75 -5.93 -3.28
C VAL A 171 7.04 -4.72 -3.88
N PHE A 172 6.95 -3.60 -3.16
CA PHE A 172 6.18 -2.42 -3.57
C PHE A 172 6.59 -1.89 -4.95
N GLN A 173 7.89 -1.81 -5.21
CA GLN A 173 8.43 -1.31 -6.49
C GLN A 173 7.93 -2.14 -7.67
N LEU A 174 7.99 -3.48 -7.54
CA LEU A 174 7.51 -4.38 -8.59
C LEU A 174 6.01 -4.26 -8.81
N VAL A 175 5.23 -4.16 -7.72
CA VAL A 175 3.79 -3.98 -7.79
C VAL A 175 3.43 -2.69 -8.54
N MET A 176 4.13 -1.59 -8.26
CA MET A 176 3.85 -0.32 -8.91
C MET A 176 4.33 -0.28 -10.37
N ILE A 177 5.52 -0.79 -10.68
CA ILE A 177 6.04 -0.87 -12.06
C ILE A 177 5.11 -1.74 -12.93
N LEU A 178 4.79 -2.95 -12.46
CA LEU A 178 3.95 -3.88 -13.21
C LEU A 178 2.50 -3.38 -13.29
N GLY A 179 1.93 -2.92 -12.18
CA GLY A 179 0.58 -2.37 -12.14
C GLY A 179 0.38 -1.19 -13.08
N THR A 180 1.38 -0.31 -13.19
CA THR A 180 1.32 0.87 -14.06
C THR A 180 1.30 0.51 -15.55
N THR A 181 1.69 -0.71 -15.94
CA THR A 181 1.55 -1.17 -17.33
C THR A 181 0.10 -1.14 -17.84
N ILE A 182 -0.90 -1.13 -16.95
CA ILE A 182 -2.32 -1.02 -17.30
C ILE A 182 -2.65 0.27 -18.09
N PHE A 183 -1.79 1.30 -18.00
CA PHE A 183 -1.99 2.56 -18.72
C PHE A 183 -1.62 2.44 -20.20
N PHE A 184 -0.83 1.44 -20.60
CA PHE A 184 -0.50 1.22 -22.01
C PHE A 184 -1.76 0.88 -22.83
N PRO A 185 -1.78 1.24 -24.12
CA PRO A 185 -2.90 0.93 -25.00
C PRO A 185 -3.01 -0.59 -25.24
N ALA A 186 -4.23 -1.03 -25.56
CA ALA A 186 -4.51 -2.45 -25.84
C ALA A 186 -3.55 -3.05 -26.89
N SER A 187 -3.18 -2.27 -27.93
CA SER A 187 -2.24 -2.69 -28.98
C SER A 187 -0.85 -3.07 -28.46
N PHE A 188 -0.39 -2.44 -27.36
CA PHE A 188 0.86 -2.82 -26.72
C PHE A 188 0.73 -4.21 -26.09
N HIS A 189 -0.31 -4.41 -25.29
CA HIS A 189 -0.57 -5.70 -24.65
C HIS A 189 -0.80 -6.81 -25.68
N GLU A 190 -1.52 -6.53 -26.76
CA GLU A 190 -1.73 -7.48 -27.85
C GLU A 190 -0.42 -7.91 -28.51
N LYS A 191 0.51 -6.98 -28.76
CA LYS A 191 1.84 -7.30 -29.30
C LYS A 191 2.63 -8.23 -28.36
N VAL A 192 2.64 -7.94 -27.05
CA VAL A 192 3.31 -8.78 -26.06
C VAL A 192 2.67 -10.16 -25.98
N ILE A 193 1.33 -10.20 -25.90
CA ILE A 193 0.55 -11.42 -25.80
C ILE A 193 0.72 -12.29 -27.07
N ASN A 194 0.69 -11.70 -28.26
CA ASN A 194 0.87 -12.43 -29.50
C ASN A 194 2.28 -13.05 -29.61
N ARG A 195 3.31 -12.32 -29.14
CA ARG A 195 4.66 -12.87 -29.04
C ARG A 195 4.72 -14.10 -28.13
N LEU A 196 4.04 -14.04 -26.98
CA LEU A 196 3.97 -15.15 -26.01
C LEU A 196 3.08 -16.30 -26.54
N SER A 197 1.95 -15.98 -27.20
CA SER A 197 1.02 -16.99 -27.72
C SER A 197 1.63 -17.80 -28.87
N ASN A 198 2.52 -17.23 -29.66
CA ASN A 198 3.29 -17.95 -30.69
C ASN A 198 4.22 -19.02 -30.06
N LEU A 199 4.66 -18.83 -28.82
CA LEU A 199 5.42 -19.82 -28.07
C LEU A 199 4.55 -20.96 -27.52
N PHE A 200 3.27 -20.71 -27.25
CA PHE A 200 2.37 -21.65 -26.55
C PHE A 200 1.18 -22.18 -27.38
N ARG A 201 1.13 -21.95 -28.71
CA ARG A 201 0.07 -22.42 -29.63
C ARG A 201 -1.35 -22.28 -29.07
N TYR A 202 -1.75 -21.05 -28.69
CA TYR A 202 -3.06 -20.76 -28.13
C TYR A 202 -4.07 -20.42 -29.22
N SER A 203 -5.15 -21.22 -29.34
CA SER A 203 -6.25 -20.96 -30.31
C SER A 203 -7.30 -20.05 -29.68
N ARG A 204 -7.65 -18.93 -30.35
CA ARG A 204 -8.65 -17.97 -29.88
C ARG A 204 -10.03 -18.27 -30.46
N ARG A 205 -11.01 -18.57 -29.59
CA ARG A 205 -12.43 -18.34 -29.92
C ARG A 205 -12.80 -16.92 -29.44
N ILE A 206 -13.27 -16.08 -30.36
CA ILE A 206 -13.51 -14.66 -30.07
C ILE A 206 -14.97 -14.46 -29.74
N SER A 207 -15.26 -13.98 -28.55
CA SER A 207 -16.58 -13.43 -28.17
C SER A 207 -16.42 -11.99 -27.69
N VAL A 208 -17.49 -11.18 -27.80
CA VAL A 208 -17.53 -9.82 -27.25
C VAL A 208 -18.33 -9.85 -25.95
N LEU A 209 -17.78 -9.31 -24.88
CA LEU A 209 -18.52 -9.18 -23.62
C LEU A 209 -19.62 -8.11 -23.81
N GLY A 210 -20.84 -8.43 -23.36
CA GLY A 210 -21.94 -7.47 -23.33
C GLY A 210 -21.67 -6.26 -22.40
N ASN A 211 -22.62 -5.36 -22.34
CA ASN A 211 -22.51 -4.15 -21.51
C ASN A 211 -22.36 -4.49 -20.01
N ALA A 212 -21.54 -3.73 -19.27
CA ALA A 212 -21.46 -3.87 -17.83
C ALA A 212 -22.83 -3.57 -17.20
N PRO A 213 -23.27 -4.39 -16.24
CA PRO A 213 -24.51 -4.10 -15.52
C PRO A 213 -24.45 -2.70 -14.87
N LYS A 214 -25.57 -1.99 -14.85
CA LYS A 214 -25.68 -0.68 -14.15
C LYS A 214 -25.28 -0.79 -12.68
N THR A 215 -25.54 -1.93 -12.06
CA THR A 215 -25.15 -2.23 -10.68
C THR A 215 -23.62 -2.18 -10.46
N HIS A 216 -22.82 -2.62 -11.43
CA HIS A 216 -21.36 -2.50 -11.34
C HIS A 216 -20.93 -1.02 -11.37
N MET A 217 -21.57 -0.19 -12.17
CA MET A 217 -21.26 1.25 -12.23
C MET A 217 -21.54 1.91 -10.88
N ILE A 218 -22.72 1.66 -10.30
CA ILE A 218 -23.09 2.21 -8.98
C ILE A 218 -22.11 1.75 -7.91
N PHE A 219 -21.77 0.45 -7.92
CA PHE A 219 -20.81 -0.12 -7.00
C PHE A 219 -19.44 0.56 -7.11
N PHE A 220 -18.88 0.73 -8.33
CA PHE A 220 -17.57 1.37 -8.51
C PHE A 220 -17.61 2.84 -8.08
N VAL A 221 -18.68 3.58 -8.35
CA VAL A 221 -18.83 4.96 -7.87
C VAL A 221 -18.80 5.00 -6.34
N ALA A 222 -19.61 4.18 -5.67
CA ALA A 222 -19.63 4.11 -4.21
C ALA A 222 -18.25 3.71 -3.64
N PHE A 223 -17.59 2.71 -4.24
CA PHE A 223 -16.25 2.28 -3.86
C PHE A 223 -15.24 3.43 -3.95
N PHE A 224 -15.21 4.18 -5.05
CA PHE A 224 -14.27 5.27 -5.22
C PHE A 224 -14.60 6.50 -4.37
N CYS A 225 -15.86 6.76 -4.05
CA CYS A 225 -16.21 7.75 -3.03
C CYS A 225 -15.55 7.39 -1.69
N VAL A 226 -15.62 6.14 -1.27
CA VAL A 226 -14.97 5.67 -0.05
C VAL A 226 -13.44 5.80 -0.16
N GLN A 227 -12.84 5.42 -1.31
CA GLN A 227 -11.39 5.52 -1.52
C GLN A 227 -10.86 6.96 -1.51
N VAL A 228 -11.69 7.95 -1.82
CA VAL A 228 -11.34 9.38 -1.70
C VAL A 228 -11.56 9.88 -0.28
N LEU A 229 -12.61 9.46 0.40
CA LEU A 229 -12.95 9.93 1.75
C LEU A 229 -12.01 9.38 2.82
N ILE A 230 -11.59 8.12 2.73
CA ILE A 230 -10.70 7.50 3.73
C ILE A 230 -9.38 8.26 3.89
N PRO A 231 -8.63 8.64 2.84
CA PRO A 231 -7.41 9.42 2.99
C PRO A 231 -7.61 10.80 3.60
N LEU A 232 -8.81 11.38 3.47
CA LEU A 232 -9.14 12.71 3.99
C LEU A 232 -9.64 12.70 5.43
N ARG A 233 -9.96 11.52 6.00
CA ARG A 233 -10.54 11.43 7.35
C ARG A 233 -9.67 12.03 8.46
N TYR A 234 -8.34 12.14 8.25
CA TYR A 234 -7.45 12.79 9.23
C TYR A 234 -7.83 14.24 9.49
N LEU A 235 -8.50 14.93 8.53
CA LEU A 235 -8.99 16.31 8.71
C LEU A 235 -10.07 16.41 9.79
N MET A 236 -10.73 15.30 10.11
CA MET A 236 -11.77 15.22 11.14
C MET A 236 -11.20 14.81 12.51
N MET A 237 -9.90 14.47 12.57
CA MET A 237 -9.26 14.03 13.80
C MET A 237 -8.53 15.19 14.49
N PRO A 238 -8.55 15.29 15.82
CA PRO A 238 -7.85 16.34 16.53
C PRO A 238 -6.34 16.12 16.50
N GLY A 239 -5.59 17.21 16.45
CA GLY A 239 -4.14 17.20 16.55
C GLY A 239 -3.42 16.90 15.26
N ASN A 240 -2.10 16.75 15.37
CA ASN A 240 -1.24 16.51 14.22
C ASN A 240 -1.18 15.01 13.88
N VAL A 241 -1.54 14.66 12.66
CA VAL A 241 -1.57 13.27 12.16
C VAL A 241 -0.20 12.56 12.23
N PHE A 242 0.90 13.28 12.21
CA PHE A 242 2.25 12.72 12.36
C PHE A 242 2.59 12.32 13.79
N TRP A 243 1.89 12.90 14.79
CA TRP A 243 2.06 12.56 16.19
C TRP A 243 1.04 11.52 16.68
N SER A 244 -0.25 11.81 16.46
CA SER A 244 -1.34 10.94 16.92
C SER A 244 -1.53 9.68 16.09
N GLU A 245 -1.12 9.72 14.81
CA GLU A 245 -1.37 8.71 13.77
C GLU A 245 -2.86 8.41 13.52
N GLN A 246 -3.76 9.21 14.07
CA GLN A 246 -5.19 9.11 13.79
C GLN A 246 -5.45 9.47 12.32
N GLY A 247 -6.02 8.52 11.58
CA GLY A 247 -6.22 8.67 10.16
C GLY A 247 -4.98 8.47 9.27
N TYR A 248 -3.85 8.03 9.83
CA TYR A 248 -2.61 7.79 9.06
C TYR A 248 -2.68 6.53 8.22
N ARG A 249 -3.06 5.36 8.79
CA ARG A 249 -3.22 4.10 8.06
C ARG A 249 -4.36 4.20 7.05
N PHE A 250 -4.29 3.46 5.95
CA PHE A 250 -5.25 3.47 4.83
C PHE A 250 -5.40 4.83 4.11
N SER A 251 -4.41 5.71 4.22
CA SER A 251 -4.44 7.08 3.68
C SER A 251 -3.31 7.39 2.72
N TRP A 252 -2.63 6.36 2.22
CA TRP A 252 -1.52 6.46 1.27
C TRP A 252 -0.35 7.31 1.79
N ARG A 253 -0.23 7.44 3.11
CA ARG A 253 0.90 8.11 3.76
C ARG A 253 2.09 7.16 3.80
N VAL A 254 2.98 7.31 2.82
CA VAL A 254 4.13 6.41 2.63
C VAL A 254 5.41 7.14 2.97
N MET A 255 6.21 6.61 3.90
CA MET A 255 7.55 7.08 4.22
C MET A 255 7.60 8.60 4.56
N LEU A 256 6.68 9.06 5.41
CA LEU A 256 6.56 10.49 5.72
C LEU A 256 7.16 10.89 7.06
N MET A 257 7.48 9.93 7.90
CA MET A 257 8.03 10.17 9.24
C MET A 257 8.95 9.03 9.67
N GLU A 258 9.86 9.36 10.55
CA GLU A 258 10.68 8.44 11.32
C GLU A 258 10.41 8.72 12.80
N LYS A 259 10.10 7.69 13.56
CA LYS A 259 9.94 7.75 15.00
C LYS A 259 10.83 6.69 15.65
N ALA A 260 11.53 7.08 16.68
CA ALA A 260 12.25 6.19 17.56
C ALA A 260 11.85 6.51 19.00
N GLY A 261 11.68 5.49 19.80
CA GLY A 261 11.32 5.64 21.21
C GLY A 261 11.31 4.30 21.91
N ASP A 262 11.53 4.35 23.21
CA ASP A 262 11.35 3.24 24.12
C ASP A 262 10.21 3.55 25.07
N ILE A 263 9.53 2.53 25.55
CA ILE A 263 8.46 2.68 26.53
C ILE A 263 8.55 1.57 27.57
N THR A 264 8.50 1.97 28.82
CA THR A 264 8.46 1.05 29.97
C THR A 264 7.13 1.18 30.69
N PHE A 265 6.52 0.06 30.99
CA PHE A 265 5.26 0.01 31.75
C PHE A 265 5.52 -0.39 33.20
N PHE A 266 4.87 0.32 34.10
CA PHE A 266 4.88 0.05 35.55
C PHE A 266 3.45 -0.22 35.97
N ILE A 267 3.27 -1.29 36.74
CA ILE A 267 1.99 -1.68 37.31
C ILE A 267 2.08 -1.50 38.80
N GLN A 268 1.12 -0.80 39.38
CA GLN A 268 1.02 -0.57 40.80
C GLN A 268 -0.37 -1.00 41.28
N ASP A 269 -0.40 -1.78 42.37
CA ASP A 269 -1.60 -2.18 43.08
C ASP A 269 -1.31 -2.13 44.56
N GLY A 270 -1.83 -1.11 45.28
CA GLY A 270 -1.41 -0.76 46.64
C GLY A 270 0.10 -0.51 46.73
N ASP A 271 0.77 -1.27 47.59
CA ASP A 271 2.23 -1.21 47.75
C ASP A 271 3.03 -2.06 46.78
N ARG A 272 2.36 -2.91 45.98
CA ARG A 272 3.00 -3.77 45.01
C ARG A 272 3.34 -2.95 43.77
N LYS A 273 4.62 -2.96 43.36
CA LYS A 273 5.09 -2.35 42.13
C LYS A 273 5.76 -3.39 41.26
N HIS A 274 5.40 -3.44 39.99
CA HIS A 274 5.96 -4.36 39.01
C HIS A 274 6.34 -3.61 37.72
N MET A 275 7.56 -3.83 37.24
CA MET A 275 8.00 -3.35 35.92
C MET A 275 7.74 -4.43 34.93
N VAL A 276 7.05 -4.10 33.85
CA VAL A 276 6.68 -5.06 32.79
C VAL A 276 7.88 -5.30 31.87
N ALA A 277 8.22 -6.56 31.69
CA ALA A 277 9.18 -6.99 30.66
C ALA A 277 8.42 -7.15 29.33
N ASN A 278 8.45 -6.12 28.48
CA ASN A 278 7.67 -6.09 27.24
C ASN A 278 7.93 -7.30 26.35
N TYR A 279 9.17 -7.81 26.30
CA TYR A 279 9.59 -8.96 25.48
C TYR A 279 8.90 -10.28 25.85
N GLU A 280 8.27 -10.38 27.05
CA GLU A 280 7.47 -11.54 27.44
C GLU A 280 6.11 -11.61 26.71
N TYR A 281 5.64 -10.47 26.21
CA TYR A 281 4.32 -10.31 25.59
C TYR A 281 4.37 -9.92 24.12
N LEU A 282 5.46 -9.26 23.70
CA LEU A 282 5.59 -8.65 22.38
C LEU A 282 6.83 -9.17 21.66
N THR A 283 6.71 -9.36 20.36
CA THR A 283 7.88 -9.54 19.50
C THR A 283 8.65 -8.22 19.40
N PRO A 284 9.97 -8.24 19.05
CA PRO A 284 10.74 -7.01 18.85
C PRO A 284 10.12 -6.02 17.87
N GLN A 285 9.46 -6.53 16.82
CA GLN A 285 8.73 -5.70 15.84
C GLN A 285 7.51 -5.01 16.48
N GLN A 286 6.74 -5.75 17.27
CA GLN A 286 5.56 -5.22 17.96
C GLN A 286 5.97 -4.18 19.00
N GLU A 287 6.99 -4.44 19.80
CA GLU A 287 7.51 -3.50 20.80
C GLU A 287 7.99 -2.21 20.14
N LYS A 288 8.83 -2.29 19.08
CA LYS A 288 9.31 -1.14 18.33
C LYS A 288 8.17 -0.29 17.77
N MET A 289 7.14 -0.90 17.20
CA MET A 289 6.00 -0.16 16.64
C MET A 289 5.10 0.41 17.72
N MET A 290 4.84 -0.34 18.78
CA MET A 290 4.00 0.06 19.91
C MET A 290 4.61 1.27 20.63
N SER A 291 5.91 1.30 20.85
CA SER A 291 6.58 2.35 21.62
C SER A 291 6.41 3.77 21.06
N THR A 292 6.03 3.89 19.78
CA THR A 292 5.89 5.18 19.09
C THR A 292 4.47 5.50 18.63
N GLN A 293 3.51 4.60 18.85
CA GLN A 293 2.14 4.74 18.32
C GLN A 293 1.10 4.78 19.47
N PRO A 294 0.45 5.92 19.71
CA PRO A 294 -0.44 6.10 20.85
C PRO A 294 -1.58 5.09 20.95
N ASP A 295 -2.17 4.69 19.82
CA ASP A 295 -3.25 3.71 19.79
C ASP A 295 -2.78 2.29 20.16
N MET A 296 -1.53 1.95 19.86
CA MET A 296 -0.93 0.68 20.24
C MET A 296 -0.53 0.68 21.72
N ILE A 297 0.00 1.78 22.22
CA ILE A 297 0.28 1.96 23.67
C ILE A 297 -1.00 1.75 24.46
N LEU A 298 -2.08 2.41 24.10
CA LEU A 298 -3.36 2.25 24.78
C LEU A 298 -3.91 0.82 24.68
N GLN A 299 -3.75 0.18 23.54
CA GLN A 299 -4.14 -1.22 23.36
C GLN A 299 -3.35 -2.15 24.28
N PHE A 300 -2.04 -1.93 24.38
CA PHE A 300 -1.18 -2.75 25.26
C PHE A 300 -1.46 -2.52 26.74
N VAL A 301 -1.72 -1.27 27.15
CA VAL A 301 -2.16 -0.96 28.52
C VAL A 301 -3.43 -1.74 28.88
N ARG A 302 -4.43 -1.77 28.00
CA ARG A 302 -5.67 -2.53 28.22
C ARG A 302 -5.44 -4.04 28.27
N PHE A 303 -4.48 -4.53 27.50
CA PHE A 303 -4.06 -5.94 27.58
C PHE A 303 -3.41 -6.25 28.91
N LEU A 304 -2.45 -5.44 29.34
CA LEU A 304 -1.76 -5.59 30.63
C LEU A 304 -2.74 -5.52 31.82
N GLU A 305 -3.72 -4.62 31.77
CA GLU A 305 -4.75 -4.53 32.82
C GLU A 305 -5.49 -5.87 32.98
N LYS A 306 -5.91 -6.49 31.89
CA LYS A 306 -6.59 -7.79 31.92
C LYS A 306 -5.67 -8.90 32.41
N GLU A 307 -4.44 -8.92 31.94
CA GLU A 307 -3.44 -9.93 32.28
C GLU A 307 -3.08 -9.90 33.75
N PHE A 308 -2.86 -8.70 34.31
CA PHE A 308 -2.50 -8.56 35.74
C PHE A 308 -3.69 -8.76 36.68
N LYS A 309 -4.91 -8.42 36.27
CA LYS A 309 -6.11 -8.84 37.01
C LYS A 309 -6.22 -10.37 37.11
N ALA A 310 -5.92 -11.08 36.00
CA ALA A 310 -5.88 -12.54 35.99
C ALA A 310 -4.77 -13.12 36.89
N LYS A 311 -3.67 -12.37 37.12
CA LYS A 311 -2.56 -12.70 38.03
C LYS A 311 -2.82 -12.31 39.49
N GLY A 312 -4.03 -11.84 39.81
CA GLY A 312 -4.44 -11.55 41.21
C GLY A 312 -4.15 -10.12 41.67
N PHE A 313 -3.99 -9.16 40.76
CA PHE A 313 -4.00 -7.74 41.08
C PHE A 313 -5.45 -7.26 41.08
N GLU A 314 -5.88 -6.58 42.13
CA GLU A 314 -7.29 -6.16 42.30
C GLU A 314 -7.59 -4.88 41.50
N ASP A 315 -6.73 -3.85 41.61
CA ASP A 315 -6.87 -2.58 40.88
C ASP A 315 -5.52 -2.12 40.26
N PRO A 316 -5.04 -2.81 39.23
CA PRO A 316 -3.73 -2.51 38.63
C PRO A 316 -3.72 -1.15 37.92
N LYS A 317 -3.03 -0.17 38.52
CA LYS A 317 -2.77 1.13 37.89
C LYS A 317 -1.54 1.05 37.01
N ILE A 318 -1.71 1.29 35.72
CA ILE A 318 -0.63 1.16 34.75
C ILE A 318 -0.12 2.55 34.35
N THR A 319 1.18 2.75 34.51
CA THR A 319 1.89 3.96 34.07
C THR A 319 2.86 3.61 32.96
N ALA A 320 2.79 4.32 31.87
CA ALA A 320 3.73 4.24 30.75
C ALA A 320 4.74 5.41 30.85
N ARG A 321 6.02 5.10 30.71
CA ARG A 321 7.11 6.09 30.67
C ARG A 321 7.93 5.90 29.39
N SER A 322 8.08 6.95 28.62
CA SER A 322 8.92 7.04 27.42
C SER A 322 10.15 7.89 27.69
#